data_0329410e06e6a5556cae258557cb567d
#
_entry.id   0329410e06e6a5556cae258557cb567d
#
_cell.length_a   1.000
_cell.length_b   1.000
_cell.length_c   1.000
_cell.angle_alpha   90.00
_cell.angle_beta   90.00
_cell.angle_gamma   90.00
#
_symmetry.space_group_name_H-M   'P 1'
#
loop_
_entity.id
_entity.type
_entity.pdbx_description
1 polymer ?
#
loop_
_entity_poly.entity_id
_entity_poly.type
_entity_poly.pdbx_seq_one_letter_code
_entity_poly.pdbx_strand_id
1 'polypeptide(L)'
;SLISINQIGLAIWGWVFTGALVAYERITRVDSANVGTETPSKAKALKQNKNQSDFDSTGLRAFLGLIIGILISIPPFTADVSYQTALNARSAGSMEKALVSNYFKPTDSYRLANTVQIFEKSNLPELARKYAQIGVEFNPDYTDAWKMLYYVTGATVEEKAKAKTELIRLDPLNPAWKE
;
A
#
# COMPACT_ATOMS: atom_id res chain seq x y z
N SER A 1 1.35 -16.73 -5.04
CA SER A 1 1.07 -15.41 -5.64
C SER A 1 2.18 -14.42 -5.32
N LEU A 2 3.26 -14.46 -6.10
CA LEU A 2 4.45 -13.56 -5.99
C LEU A 2 4.19 -12.16 -6.59
N ILE A 3 2.98 -11.89 -7.07
CA ILE A 3 2.66 -10.70 -7.86
C ILE A 3 2.39 -9.46 -6.97
N SER A 4 1.96 -9.64 -5.73
CA SER A 4 1.44 -8.54 -4.90
C SER A 4 2.53 -7.60 -4.35
N ILE A 5 3.69 -8.11 -3.98
CA ILE A 5 4.75 -7.29 -3.32
C ILE A 5 5.55 -6.48 -4.33
N ASN A 6 5.78 -7.02 -5.53
CA ASN A 6 6.49 -6.32 -6.60
C ASN A 6 5.65 -5.21 -7.27
N GLN A 7 4.31 -5.25 -7.19
CA GLN A 7 3.47 -4.26 -7.86
C GLN A 7 3.52 -2.87 -7.20
N ILE A 8 3.66 -2.79 -5.88
CA ILE A 8 3.76 -1.50 -5.18
C ILE A 8 5.07 -0.79 -5.54
N GLY A 9 6.19 -1.52 -5.56
CA GLY A 9 7.47 -0.98 -5.98
C GLY A 9 7.46 -0.49 -7.44
N LEU A 10 6.90 -1.28 -8.35
CA LEU A 10 6.76 -0.92 -9.76
C LEU A 10 5.81 0.26 -9.97
N ALA A 11 4.71 0.34 -9.21
CA ALA A 11 3.78 1.47 -9.28
C ALA A 11 4.46 2.78 -8.86
N ILE A 12 5.26 2.80 -7.80
CA ILE A 12 6.01 3.97 -7.35
C ILE A 12 6.97 4.45 -8.46
N TRP A 13 7.73 3.53 -9.07
CA TRP A 13 8.61 3.84 -10.19
C TRP A 13 7.83 4.34 -11.41
N GLY A 14 6.66 3.77 -11.71
CA GLY A 14 5.77 4.25 -12.77
C GLY A 14 5.38 5.70 -12.57
N TRP A 15 4.99 6.10 -11.37
CA TRP A 15 4.66 7.49 -11.04
C TRP A 15 5.87 8.43 -11.13
N VAL A 16 7.04 7.99 -10.66
CA VAL A 16 8.30 8.77 -10.76
C VAL A 16 8.67 9.00 -12.22
N PHE A 17 8.64 7.95 -13.06
CA PHE A 17 8.95 8.07 -14.49
C PHE A 17 7.92 8.92 -15.23
N THR A 18 6.63 8.79 -14.92
CA THR A 18 5.58 9.60 -15.52
C THR A 18 5.78 11.07 -15.16
N GLY A 19 6.06 11.38 -13.90
CA GLY A 19 6.38 12.73 -13.46
C GLY A 19 7.62 13.32 -14.16
N ALA A 20 8.67 12.52 -14.30
CA ALA A 20 9.89 12.93 -15.00
C ALA A 20 9.66 13.17 -16.50
N LEU A 21 8.85 12.33 -17.18
CA LEU A 21 8.47 12.52 -18.58
C LEU A 21 7.66 13.79 -18.80
N VAL A 22 6.68 14.08 -17.96
CA VAL A 22 5.87 15.31 -18.03
C VAL A 22 6.76 16.54 -17.79
N ALA A 23 7.69 16.48 -16.84
CA ALA A 23 8.64 17.56 -16.60
C ALA A 23 9.57 17.79 -17.80
N TYR A 24 10.10 16.73 -18.38
CA TYR A 24 10.95 16.77 -19.57
C TYR A 24 10.21 17.36 -20.78
N GLU A 25 8.99 16.89 -21.07
CA GLU A 25 8.17 17.42 -22.17
C GLU A 25 7.91 18.93 -21.99
N ARG A 26 7.66 19.37 -20.76
CA ARG A 26 7.41 20.78 -20.48
C ARG A 26 8.64 21.67 -20.73
N ILE A 27 9.82 21.21 -20.34
CA ILE A 27 11.09 21.89 -20.56
C ILE A 27 11.37 21.98 -22.08
N THR A 28 11.24 20.89 -22.81
CA THR A 28 11.52 20.86 -24.26
C THR A 28 10.52 21.67 -25.07
N ARG A 29 9.26 21.77 -24.66
CA ARG A 29 8.27 22.65 -25.34
C ARG A 29 8.57 24.12 -25.16
N VAL A 30 9.07 24.55 -23.98
CA VAL A 30 9.45 25.93 -23.72
C VAL A 30 10.63 26.35 -24.61
N ASP A 31 11.62 25.46 -24.74
CA ASP A 31 12.77 25.71 -25.61
C ASP A 31 12.40 25.77 -27.10
N SER A 32 11.47 24.91 -27.54
CA SER A 32 10.99 24.93 -28.94
C SER A 32 10.14 26.16 -29.28
N ALA A 33 9.43 26.74 -28.31
CA ALA A 33 8.66 27.94 -28.52
C ALA A 33 9.54 29.17 -28.69
N ASN A 34 10.77 29.15 -28.18
CA ASN A 34 11.74 30.26 -28.30
C ASN A 34 12.60 30.20 -29.57
N VAL A 35 12.56 29.09 -30.35
CA VAL A 35 13.36 28.91 -31.56
C VAL A 35 12.68 29.44 -32.85
N GLY A 36 11.42 29.81 -32.78
CA GLY A 36 10.64 30.23 -33.95
C GLY A 36 10.28 31.71 -33.95
N THR A 37 11.22 32.64 -34.17
CA THR A 37 11.06 33.88 -34.94
C THR A 37 12.21 34.87 -34.61
N GLU A 38 13.36 34.66 -35.19
CA GLU A 38 14.31 35.74 -35.37
C GLU A 38 13.96 36.53 -36.66
N THR A 39 13.17 37.57 -36.49
CA THR A 39 13.20 38.70 -37.44
C THR A 39 13.89 39.88 -36.74
N PRO A 40 14.96 40.43 -37.31
CA PRO A 40 15.71 41.50 -36.64
C PRO A 40 14.92 42.83 -36.76
N SER A 41 14.19 43.20 -35.72
CA SER A 41 13.63 44.54 -35.58
C SER A 41 14.19 45.20 -34.34
N LYS A 42 14.87 46.28 -34.61
CA LYS A 42 15.51 47.26 -33.74
C LYS A 42 14.89 47.46 -32.37
N ALA A 43 15.72 47.26 -31.37
CA ALA A 43 15.89 48.07 -30.17
C ALA A 43 14.68 48.84 -29.62
N LYS A 44 14.06 48.29 -28.59
CA LYS A 44 13.67 49.05 -27.41
C LYS A 44 14.04 48.22 -26.19
N ALA A 45 15.10 48.65 -25.49
CA ALA A 45 15.43 48.16 -24.18
C ALA A 45 14.27 48.45 -23.22
N LEU A 46 13.34 47.53 -23.10
CA LEU A 46 12.41 47.51 -21.99
C LEU A 46 13.23 47.10 -20.78
N LYS A 47 13.47 48.05 -19.89
CA LYS A 47 13.94 47.80 -18.53
C LYS A 47 13.00 46.73 -17.92
N GLN A 48 13.48 45.52 -17.90
CA GLN A 48 12.83 44.44 -17.17
C GLN A 48 12.87 44.82 -15.69
N ASN A 49 11.71 45.21 -15.18
CA ASN A 49 11.53 45.57 -13.77
C ASN A 49 11.77 44.32 -12.92
N LYS A 50 12.98 44.24 -12.38
CA LYS A 50 13.54 43.08 -11.68
C LYS A 50 13.01 42.93 -10.23
N ASN A 51 11.83 43.51 -9.93
CA ASN A 51 11.22 43.52 -8.60
C ASN A 51 9.81 42.97 -8.57
N GLN A 52 9.53 41.95 -9.35
CA GLN A 52 8.47 41.03 -8.99
C GLN A 52 9.19 39.74 -8.58
N SER A 53 9.27 39.51 -7.27
CA SER A 53 9.44 38.18 -6.72
C SER A 53 8.15 37.40 -7.04
N ASP A 54 8.04 36.96 -8.29
CA ASP A 54 7.12 35.88 -8.64
C ASP A 54 7.54 34.73 -7.78
N PHE A 55 6.90 34.64 -6.63
CA PHE A 55 6.95 33.43 -5.79
C PHE A 55 6.47 32.32 -6.71
N ASP A 56 7.44 31.59 -7.25
CA ASP A 56 7.25 30.71 -8.37
C ASP A 56 6.24 29.64 -7.93
N SER A 57 4.96 29.83 -8.28
CA SER A 57 3.84 28.97 -7.87
C SER A 57 4.08 27.51 -8.26
N THR A 58 5.00 27.29 -9.21
CA THR A 58 5.45 25.98 -9.66
C THR A 58 6.29 25.28 -8.59
N GLY A 59 7.22 26.00 -7.93
CA GLY A 59 8.03 25.47 -6.84
C GLY A 59 7.17 25.10 -5.63
N LEU A 60 6.21 25.96 -5.28
CA LEU A 60 5.28 25.68 -4.17
C LEU A 60 4.41 24.44 -4.45
N ARG A 61 3.88 24.29 -5.67
CA ARG A 61 3.08 23.12 -6.08
C ARG A 61 3.91 21.84 -6.05
N ALA A 62 5.15 21.89 -6.54
CA ALA A 62 6.07 20.75 -6.49
C ALA A 62 6.38 20.35 -5.04
N PHE A 63 6.61 21.31 -4.16
CA PHE A 63 6.86 21.08 -2.74
C PHE A 63 5.64 20.48 -2.02
N LEU A 64 4.44 21.00 -2.28
CA LEU A 64 3.20 20.43 -1.75
C LEU A 64 2.96 19.00 -2.25
N GLY A 65 3.21 18.75 -3.55
CA GLY A 65 3.12 17.40 -4.13
C GLY A 65 4.09 16.42 -3.47
N LEU A 66 5.31 16.84 -3.16
CA LEU A 66 6.31 16.05 -2.45
C LEU A 66 5.82 15.70 -1.03
N ILE A 67 5.31 16.68 -0.28
CA ILE A 67 4.79 16.44 1.07
C ILE A 67 3.64 15.45 1.04
N ILE A 68 2.67 15.63 0.14
CA ILE A 68 1.54 14.72 -0.01
C ILE A 68 2.01 13.31 -0.38
N GLY A 69 2.96 13.20 -1.31
CA GLY A 69 3.55 11.92 -1.70
C GLY A 69 4.22 11.20 -0.52
N ILE A 70 4.98 11.93 0.29
CA ILE A 70 5.61 11.38 1.50
C ILE A 70 4.54 10.92 2.49
N LEU A 71 3.53 11.74 2.78
CA LEU A 71 2.47 11.41 3.74
C LEU A 71 1.69 10.15 3.32
N ILE A 72 1.44 9.95 2.03
CA ILE A 72 0.77 8.75 1.51
C ILE A 72 1.67 7.52 1.57
N SER A 73 2.98 7.69 1.38
CA SER A 73 3.93 6.58 1.31
C SER A 73 4.39 6.07 2.69
N ILE A 74 4.40 6.92 3.71
CA ILE A 74 4.85 6.55 5.06
C ILE A 74 4.03 5.40 5.66
N PRO A 75 2.67 5.41 5.67
CA PRO A 75 1.90 4.37 6.33
C PRO A 75 2.19 2.94 5.85
N PRO A 76 2.14 2.62 4.55
CA PRO A 76 2.42 1.26 4.10
C PRO A 76 3.86 0.83 4.37
N PHE A 77 4.83 1.77 4.26
CA PHE A 77 6.23 1.48 4.54
C PHE A 77 6.47 1.16 6.02
N THR A 78 5.95 1.98 6.94
CA THR A 78 6.11 1.76 8.39
C THR A 78 5.40 0.49 8.85
N ALA A 79 4.25 0.17 8.26
CA ALA A 79 3.54 -1.08 8.53
C ALA A 79 4.38 -2.30 8.11
N ASP A 80 4.99 -2.26 6.93
CA ASP A 80 5.83 -3.36 6.44
C ASP A 80 7.09 -3.54 7.30
N VAL A 81 7.80 -2.47 7.58
CA VAL A 81 8.99 -2.50 8.46
C VAL A 81 8.64 -3.04 9.84
N SER A 82 7.50 -2.61 10.43
CA SER A 82 7.05 -3.10 11.74
C SER A 82 6.74 -4.60 11.70
N TYR A 83 6.09 -5.06 10.65
CA TYR A 83 5.74 -6.47 10.48
C TYR A 83 6.98 -7.33 10.27
N GLN A 84 7.91 -6.93 9.41
CA GLN A 84 9.17 -7.62 9.19
C GLN A 84 10.03 -7.69 10.48
N THR A 85 10.06 -6.60 11.23
CA THR A 85 10.77 -6.56 12.52
C THR A 85 10.15 -7.55 13.51
N ALA A 86 8.83 -7.64 13.56
CA ALA A 86 8.12 -8.58 14.42
C ALA A 86 8.37 -10.05 14.02
N LEU A 87 8.40 -10.34 12.71
CA LEU A 87 8.76 -11.66 12.18
C LEU A 87 10.17 -12.08 12.64
N ASN A 88 11.12 -11.17 12.55
CA ASN A 88 12.50 -11.42 12.94
C ASN A 88 12.67 -11.59 14.46
N ALA A 89 11.87 -10.90 15.26
CA ALA A 89 11.86 -11.01 16.71
C ALA A 89 11.32 -12.36 17.22
N ARG A 90 10.59 -13.10 16.39
CA ARG A 90 9.97 -14.42 16.70
C ARG A 90 9.19 -14.43 18.01
N SER A 91 8.59 -13.31 18.39
CA SER A 91 7.84 -13.13 19.62
C SER A 91 6.37 -12.85 19.32
N ALA A 92 5.46 -13.61 19.98
CA ALA A 92 4.02 -13.38 19.84
C ALA A 92 3.62 -11.95 20.20
N GLY A 93 4.16 -11.38 21.26
CA GLY A 93 3.88 -9.99 21.65
C GLY A 93 4.36 -8.95 20.64
N SER A 94 5.47 -9.20 19.93
CA SER A 94 5.93 -8.32 18.86
C SER A 94 5.00 -8.40 17.65
N MET A 95 4.50 -9.60 17.31
CA MET A 95 3.52 -9.80 16.24
C MET A 95 2.20 -9.11 16.56
N GLU A 96 1.68 -9.27 17.78
CA GLU A 96 0.45 -8.59 18.20
C GLU A 96 0.58 -7.06 18.09
N LYS A 97 1.70 -6.48 18.54
CA LYS A 97 1.97 -5.03 18.41
C LYS A 97 2.08 -4.57 16.96
N ALA A 98 2.64 -5.39 16.08
CA ALA A 98 2.78 -5.06 14.68
C ALA A 98 1.44 -5.07 13.93
N LEU A 99 0.48 -5.86 14.40
CA LEU A 99 -0.87 -5.99 13.82
C LEU A 99 -1.89 -4.99 14.36
N VAL A 100 -1.56 -4.24 15.42
CA VAL A 100 -2.41 -3.13 15.88
C VAL A 100 -2.46 -2.07 14.79
N SER A 101 -3.61 -2.00 14.11
CA SER A 101 -3.81 -1.08 13.00
C SER A 101 -4.01 0.35 13.49
N ASN A 102 -3.29 1.28 12.88
CA ASN A 102 -3.51 2.71 13.02
C ASN A 102 -3.16 3.41 11.70
N TYR A 103 -3.39 4.74 11.63
CA TYR A 103 -3.11 5.49 10.40
C TYR A 103 -1.69 5.30 9.85
N PHE A 104 -0.68 5.27 10.73
CA PHE A 104 0.72 5.11 10.31
C PHE A 104 1.18 3.67 10.12
N LYS A 105 0.38 2.70 10.56
CA LYS A 105 0.67 1.26 10.47
C LYS A 105 -0.62 0.51 10.12
N PRO A 106 -1.12 0.66 8.88
CA PRO A 106 -2.31 -0.08 8.47
C PRO A 106 -2.02 -1.58 8.43
N THR A 107 -2.96 -2.37 8.95
CA THR A 107 -2.92 -3.82 8.75
C THR A 107 -3.62 -4.19 7.45
N ASP A 108 -3.43 -5.41 6.99
CA ASP A 108 -4.11 -5.96 5.81
C ASP A 108 -4.49 -7.43 6.04
N SER A 109 -5.40 -7.92 5.19
CA SER A 109 -5.92 -9.29 5.27
C SER A 109 -4.83 -10.35 5.11
N TYR A 110 -3.81 -10.08 4.29
CA TYR A 110 -2.72 -11.01 4.06
C TYR A 110 -1.84 -11.17 5.31
N ARG A 111 -1.48 -10.06 5.98
CA ARG A 111 -0.69 -10.11 7.21
C ARG A 111 -1.43 -10.83 8.33
N LEU A 112 -2.75 -10.56 8.45
CA LEU A 112 -3.59 -11.27 9.42
C LEU A 112 -3.60 -12.77 9.15
N ALA A 113 -3.88 -13.21 7.94
CA ALA A 113 -3.90 -14.62 7.57
C ALA A 113 -2.53 -15.30 7.75
N ASN A 114 -1.44 -14.64 7.36
CA ASN A 114 -0.09 -15.16 7.55
C ASN A 114 0.28 -15.29 9.03
N THR A 115 -0.16 -14.35 9.86
CA THR A 115 0.08 -14.41 11.31
C THR A 115 -0.65 -15.57 11.96
N VAL A 116 -1.86 -15.92 11.52
CA VAL A 116 -2.57 -17.11 11.98
C VAL A 116 -1.72 -18.36 11.74
N GLN A 117 -1.14 -18.51 10.54
CA GLN A 117 -0.27 -19.65 10.24
C GLN A 117 1.00 -19.68 11.11
N ILE A 118 1.56 -18.52 11.42
CA ILE A 118 2.74 -18.41 12.30
C ILE A 118 2.39 -18.86 13.71
N PHE A 119 1.26 -18.42 14.26
CA PHE A 119 0.82 -18.80 15.60
C PHE A 119 0.47 -20.28 15.68
N GLU A 120 -0.17 -20.85 14.66
CA GLU A 120 -0.39 -22.31 14.58
C GLU A 120 0.93 -23.08 14.61
N LYS A 121 1.88 -22.73 13.76
CA LYS A 121 3.22 -23.35 13.73
C LYS A 121 4.00 -23.17 15.02
N SER A 122 3.71 -22.12 15.77
CA SER A 122 4.33 -21.83 17.07
C SER A 122 3.60 -22.49 18.24
N ASN A 123 2.59 -23.32 17.98
CA ASN A 123 1.75 -23.99 18.98
C ASN A 123 1.05 -22.99 19.93
N LEU A 124 0.49 -21.92 19.36
CA LEU A 124 -0.26 -20.87 20.06
C LEU A 124 -1.71 -20.81 19.52
N PRO A 125 -2.53 -21.86 19.73
CA PRO A 125 -3.84 -22.00 19.09
C PRO A 125 -4.84 -20.90 19.48
N GLU A 126 -4.79 -20.39 20.70
CA GLU A 126 -5.67 -19.31 21.16
C GLU A 126 -5.40 -17.99 20.42
N LEU A 127 -4.13 -17.67 20.21
CA LEU A 127 -3.76 -16.49 19.40
C LEU A 127 -4.09 -16.70 17.93
N ALA A 128 -3.84 -17.87 17.39
CA ALA A 128 -4.20 -18.21 16.02
C ALA A 128 -5.71 -18.05 15.78
N ARG A 129 -6.55 -18.59 16.68
CA ARG A 129 -8.01 -18.43 16.64
C ARG A 129 -8.42 -16.95 16.72
N LYS A 130 -7.90 -16.19 17.70
CA LYS A 130 -8.17 -14.76 17.87
C LYS A 130 -7.91 -14.00 16.57
N TYR A 131 -6.74 -14.19 15.95
CA TYR A 131 -6.37 -13.49 14.74
C TYR A 131 -7.09 -13.98 13.48
N ALA A 132 -7.53 -15.25 13.45
CA ALA A 132 -8.43 -15.74 12.40
C ALA A 132 -9.80 -15.05 12.47
N GLN A 133 -10.37 -14.88 13.68
CA GLN A 133 -11.61 -14.15 13.89
C GLN A 133 -11.47 -12.67 13.45
N ILE A 134 -10.40 -11.99 13.89
CA ILE A 134 -10.10 -10.61 13.46
C ILE A 134 -9.97 -10.55 11.94
N GLY A 135 -9.36 -11.54 11.31
CA GLY A 135 -9.18 -11.58 9.85
C GLY A 135 -10.49 -11.61 9.08
N VAL A 136 -11.45 -12.43 9.50
CA VAL A 136 -12.77 -12.52 8.86
C VAL A 136 -13.66 -11.31 9.16
N GLU A 137 -13.51 -10.67 10.31
CA GLU A 137 -14.18 -9.42 10.66
C GLU A 137 -13.62 -8.24 9.85
N PHE A 138 -12.30 -8.22 9.66
CA PHE A 138 -11.62 -7.16 8.91
C PHE A 138 -11.98 -7.17 7.43
N ASN A 139 -12.06 -8.34 6.81
CA ASN A 139 -12.45 -8.48 5.41
C ASN A 139 -13.26 -9.76 5.19
N PRO A 140 -14.61 -9.67 5.28
CA PRO A 140 -15.50 -10.83 5.13
C PRO A 140 -15.48 -11.47 3.73
N ASP A 141 -14.99 -10.76 2.72
CA ASP A 141 -14.91 -11.27 1.35
C ASP A 141 -13.53 -11.85 1.01
N TYR A 142 -12.60 -11.89 1.96
CA TYR A 142 -11.28 -12.45 1.76
C TYR A 142 -11.28 -13.96 2.07
N THR A 143 -11.30 -14.78 1.03
CA THR A 143 -11.40 -16.24 1.12
C THR A 143 -10.35 -16.87 2.05
N ASP A 144 -9.09 -16.36 2.04
CA ASP A 144 -8.04 -16.94 2.86
C ASP A 144 -8.25 -16.69 4.36
N ALA A 145 -8.93 -15.61 4.76
CA ALA A 145 -9.29 -15.40 6.16
C ALA A 145 -10.24 -16.50 6.66
N TRP A 146 -11.26 -16.85 5.86
CA TRP A 146 -12.18 -17.94 6.19
C TRP A 146 -11.52 -19.30 6.17
N LYS A 147 -10.56 -19.54 5.25
CA LYS A 147 -9.74 -20.76 5.28
C LYS A 147 -8.94 -20.84 6.58
N MET A 148 -8.30 -19.76 7.01
CA MET A 148 -7.57 -19.74 8.26
C MET A 148 -8.49 -20.10 9.45
N LEU A 149 -9.68 -19.48 9.53
CA LEU A 149 -10.64 -19.79 10.59
C LEU A 149 -11.12 -21.25 10.55
N TYR A 150 -11.32 -21.81 9.36
CA TYR A 150 -11.74 -23.20 9.19
C TYR A 150 -10.67 -24.20 9.67
N TYR A 151 -9.38 -23.95 9.35
CA TYR A 151 -8.29 -24.87 9.63
C TYR A 151 -7.62 -24.66 10.99
N VAL A 152 -7.81 -23.51 11.63
CA VAL A 152 -7.19 -23.24 12.93
C VAL A 152 -7.63 -24.26 13.99
N THR A 153 -6.65 -24.79 14.73
CA THR A 153 -6.88 -25.87 15.71
C THR A 153 -7.80 -25.42 16.85
N GLY A 154 -7.67 -24.19 17.30
CA GLY A 154 -8.45 -23.61 18.40
C GLY A 154 -9.89 -23.20 18.05
N ALA A 155 -10.32 -23.27 16.77
CA ALA A 155 -11.67 -22.85 16.40
C ALA A 155 -12.74 -23.83 16.88
N THR A 156 -13.89 -23.28 17.30
CA THR A 156 -15.05 -24.08 17.72
C THR A 156 -15.74 -24.74 16.52
N VAL A 157 -16.61 -25.71 16.81
CA VAL A 157 -17.39 -26.39 15.77
C VAL A 157 -18.29 -25.40 15.01
N GLU A 158 -18.90 -24.47 15.72
CA GLU A 158 -19.76 -23.43 15.13
C GLU A 158 -18.97 -22.49 14.23
N GLU A 159 -17.76 -22.08 14.65
CA GLU A 159 -16.88 -21.23 13.85
C GLU A 159 -16.45 -21.92 12.56
N LYS A 160 -16.10 -23.18 12.63
CA LYS A 160 -15.75 -23.99 11.45
C LYS A 160 -16.94 -24.19 10.51
N ALA A 161 -18.13 -24.43 11.05
CA ALA A 161 -19.35 -24.54 10.24
C ALA A 161 -19.68 -23.22 9.53
N LYS A 162 -19.59 -22.08 10.23
CA LYS A 162 -19.76 -20.76 9.64
C LYS A 162 -18.71 -20.51 8.56
N ALA A 163 -17.44 -20.80 8.85
CA ALA A 163 -16.35 -20.61 7.90
C ALA A 163 -16.57 -21.46 6.63
N LYS A 164 -16.99 -22.71 6.75
CA LYS A 164 -17.34 -23.57 5.60
C LYS A 164 -18.46 -22.96 4.76
N THR A 165 -19.52 -22.45 5.39
CA THR A 165 -20.63 -21.80 4.69
C THR A 165 -20.15 -20.59 3.87
N GLU A 166 -19.31 -19.75 4.46
CA GLU A 166 -18.76 -18.56 3.78
C GLU A 166 -17.77 -18.96 2.67
N LEU A 167 -16.98 -20.01 2.86
CA LEU A 167 -16.10 -20.52 1.81
C LEU A 167 -16.87 -21.03 0.60
N ILE A 168 -18.03 -21.70 0.81
CA ILE A 168 -18.92 -22.10 -0.28
C ILE A 168 -19.51 -20.88 -0.97
N ARG A 169 -19.87 -19.82 -0.22
CA ARG A 169 -20.40 -18.57 -0.79
C ARG A 169 -19.36 -17.87 -1.67
N LEU A 170 -18.10 -17.79 -1.20
CA LEU A 170 -17.03 -17.06 -1.87
C LEU A 170 -16.39 -17.83 -3.04
N ASP A 171 -16.35 -19.17 -2.94
CA ASP A 171 -15.74 -20.04 -3.94
C ASP A 171 -16.62 -21.29 -4.19
N PRO A 172 -17.80 -21.09 -4.84
CA PRO A 172 -18.80 -22.16 -5.02
C PRO A 172 -18.37 -23.27 -5.97
N LEU A 173 -17.34 -23.05 -6.77
CA LEU A 173 -16.84 -24.04 -7.73
C LEU A 173 -15.77 -24.94 -7.13
N ASN A 174 -15.25 -24.65 -5.97
CA ASN A 174 -14.20 -25.43 -5.33
C ASN A 174 -14.79 -26.73 -4.71
N PRO A 175 -14.39 -27.91 -5.20
CA PRO A 175 -14.92 -29.18 -4.70
C PRO A 175 -14.55 -29.45 -3.23
N ALA A 176 -13.46 -28.87 -2.73
CA ALA A 176 -12.99 -29.09 -1.36
C ALA A 176 -13.98 -28.65 -0.27
N TRP A 177 -14.95 -27.79 -0.60
CA TRP A 177 -15.96 -27.30 0.35
C TRP A 177 -17.28 -28.05 0.27
N LYS A 178 -17.45 -28.97 -0.71
CA LYS A 178 -18.71 -29.68 -0.96
C LYS A 178 -18.81 -31.03 -0.21
N GLU A 179 -17.68 -31.49 0.33
CA GLU A 179 -17.57 -32.67 1.17
C GLU A 179 -17.69 -32.30 2.67
#